data_267d4d34a2b83ae46780283b8e342e50
#
_entry.id   267d4d34a2b83ae46780283b8e342e50
#
_cell.length_a   1.000
_cell.length_b   1.000
_cell.length_c   1.000
_cell.angle_alpha   90.00
_cell.angle_beta   90.00
_cell.angle_gamma   90.00
#
_symmetry.space_group_name_H-M   'P 1'
#
loop_
_entity.id
_entity.type
_entity.pdbx_description
1 polymer ?
#
loop_
_entity_poly.entity_id
_entity_poly.type
_entity_poly.pdbx_seq_one_letter_code
_entity_poly.pdbx_strand_id
1 'polypeptide(L)'
;MIKKVYTIIIFENSPAELKKDYVKDAYIHFGHTTFDSGIHMDLLQDFYLISLDVFQKSYYSKSIKDRNELNGWLALLSTDNVCKLDELVSDYPYLESIIADMASYLDKPEEVIGMFSDALRILDENTARYMIELKDEEIAEKDKLLAEKDDQLAEKDALIAELMAQLKK
;
A
#
# COMPACT_ATOMS: atom_id res chain seq x y z
N MET A 1 14.38 -20.37 12.94
CA MET A 1 15.21 -19.55 12.02
C MET A 1 14.28 -18.48 11.42
N ILE A 2 14.58 -17.20 11.64
CA ILE A 2 13.79 -16.09 11.09
C ILE A 2 14.18 -15.93 9.62
N LYS A 3 13.19 -15.79 8.73
CA LYS A 3 13.41 -15.63 7.30
C LYS A 3 13.47 -14.15 6.95
N LYS A 4 14.27 -13.80 5.95
CA LYS A 4 14.32 -12.46 5.38
C LYS A 4 13.02 -12.15 4.63
N VAL A 5 12.50 -10.94 4.80
CA VAL A 5 11.30 -10.43 4.14
C VAL A 5 11.73 -9.49 3.01
N TYR A 6 11.14 -9.65 1.85
CA TYR A 6 11.31 -8.76 0.71
C TYR A 6 10.00 -8.04 0.44
N THR A 7 10.03 -6.73 0.48
CA THR A 7 8.88 -5.89 0.13
C THR A 7 9.10 -5.31 -1.26
N ILE A 8 8.28 -5.71 -2.22
CA ILE A 8 8.35 -5.24 -3.61
C ILE A 8 7.15 -4.31 -3.84
N ILE A 9 7.42 -3.06 -4.20
CA ILE A 9 6.41 -2.05 -4.51
C ILE A 9 6.57 -1.67 -5.97
N ILE A 10 5.53 -1.89 -6.77
CA ILE A 10 5.51 -1.58 -8.18
C ILE A 10 4.62 -0.37 -8.39
N PHE A 11 5.17 0.69 -8.99
CA PHE A 11 4.47 1.91 -9.32
C PHE A 11 4.15 1.95 -10.82
N GLU A 12 2.88 1.99 -11.16
CA GLU A 12 2.43 2.32 -12.52
C GLU A 12 2.73 3.79 -12.82
N ASN A 13 2.43 4.65 -11.87
CA ASN A 13 2.74 6.08 -11.88
C ASN A 13 3.63 6.42 -10.68
N SER A 14 4.91 6.60 -10.92
CA SER A 14 5.89 6.81 -9.87
C SER A 14 5.73 8.17 -9.21
N PRO A 15 5.95 8.28 -7.90
CA PRO A 15 6.02 9.55 -7.19
C PRO A 15 7.18 10.42 -7.70
N ALA A 16 7.09 11.72 -7.43
CA ALA A 16 8.05 12.70 -7.93
C ALA A 16 9.49 12.43 -7.46
N GLU A 17 9.64 11.84 -6.28
CA GLU A 17 10.93 11.49 -5.68
C GLU A 17 11.71 10.49 -6.54
N LEU A 18 11.01 9.54 -7.18
CA LEU A 18 11.61 8.52 -8.06
C LEU A 18 11.85 9.03 -9.51
N LYS A 19 11.46 10.28 -9.78
CA LYS A 19 11.63 10.93 -11.10
C LYS A 19 12.64 12.06 -11.10
N LYS A 20 13.37 12.28 -9.99
CA LYS A 20 14.37 13.34 -9.88
C LYS A 20 15.58 13.07 -10.78
N ASP A 21 16.25 14.13 -11.21
CA ASP A 21 17.36 14.06 -12.18
C ASP A 21 18.50 13.14 -11.73
N TYR A 22 18.78 13.04 -10.43
CA TYR A 22 19.86 12.18 -9.91
C TYR A 22 19.53 10.67 -9.92
N VAL A 23 18.25 10.32 -10.09
CA VAL A 23 17.79 8.93 -10.27
C VAL A 23 17.25 8.69 -11.69
N LYS A 24 17.51 9.64 -12.61
CA LYS A 24 17.05 9.57 -13.98
C LYS A 24 17.45 8.24 -14.60
N ASP A 25 16.53 7.60 -15.26
CA ASP A 25 16.66 6.29 -15.89
C ASP A 25 16.80 5.08 -14.92
N ALA A 26 16.90 5.30 -13.62
CA ALA A 26 16.82 4.22 -12.64
C ALA A 26 15.34 3.86 -12.41
N TYR A 27 14.96 2.65 -12.76
CA TYR A 27 13.59 2.14 -12.59
C TYR A 27 13.46 1.11 -11.47
N ILE A 28 14.58 0.69 -10.87
CA ILE A 28 14.62 -0.19 -9.71
C ILE A 28 15.46 0.50 -8.64
N HIS A 29 14.87 0.65 -7.46
CA HIS A 29 15.54 1.20 -6.30
C HIS A 29 15.53 0.16 -5.19
N PHE A 30 16.72 -0.12 -4.66
CA PHE A 30 16.90 -1.02 -3.54
C PHE A 30 17.06 -0.20 -2.26
N GLY A 31 16.35 -0.58 -1.22
CA GLY A 31 16.39 0.06 0.10
C GLY A 31 16.48 -0.96 1.22
N HIS A 32 17.10 -0.54 2.31
CA HIS A 32 17.15 -1.25 3.57
C HIS A 32 16.94 -0.28 4.72
N THR A 33 16.58 -0.79 5.88
CA THR A 33 16.35 0.05 7.06
C THR A 33 17.67 0.60 7.60
N THR A 34 17.71 1.92 7.79
CA THR A 34 18.79 2.64 8.46
C THR A 34 18.24 3.41 9.65
N PHE A 35 19.05 3.57 10.70
CA PHE A 35 18.69 4.33 11.89
C PHE A 35 19.43 5.66 11.90
N ASP A 36 18.75 6.73 12.28
CA ASP A 36 19.33 8.09 12.42
C ASP A 36 20.42 8.16 13.48
N SER A 37 20.39 7.26 14.46
CA SER A 37 21.42 7.08 15.48
C SER A 37 22.73 6.46 14.97
N GLY A 38 22.78 6.05 13.69
CA GLY A 38 23.94 5.37 13.12
C GLY A 38 24.07 3.88 13.51
N ILE A 39 23.07 3.33 14.18
CA ILE A 39 23.05 1.89 14.46
C ILE A 39 22.86 1.11 13.16
N HIS A 40 23.69 0.10 12.96
CA HIS A 40 23.56 -0.87 11.87
C HIS A 40 22.97 -2.16 12.40
N MET A 41 21.72 -2.43 12.05
CA MET A 41 21.02 -3.66 12.42
C MET A 41 20.31 -4.21 11.17
N ASP A 42 20.57 -5.47 10.82
CA ASP A 42 19.80 -6.15 9.78
C ASP A 42 18.46 -6.59 10.38
N LEU A 43 17.40 -5.86 10.01
CA LEU A 43 16.03 -6.19 10.39
C LEU A 43 15.43 -7.30 9.53
N LEU A 44 16.24 -7.96 8.69
CA LEU A 44 15.82 -9.00 7.78
C LEU A 44 14.71 -8.54 6.81
N GLN A 45 14.68 -7.24 6.48
CA GLN A 45 13.72 -6.66 5.56
C GLN A 45 14.42 -5.79 4.52
N ASP A 46 14.19 -6.11 3.25
CA ASP A 46 14.65 -5.32 2.11
C ASP A 46 13.45 -4.79 1.33
N PHE A 47 13.65 -3.64 0.69
CA PHE A 47 12.65 -2.97 -0.13
C PHE A 47 13.14 -2.87 -1.58
N TYR A 48 12.25 -3.18 -2.51
CA TYR A 48 12.45 -2.94 -3.93
C TYR A 48 11.31 -2.04 -4.41
N LEU A 49 11.67 -0.84 -4.89
CA LEU A 49 10.72 0.08 -5.51
C LEU A 49 10.94 0.03 -7.02
N ILE A 50 9.92 -0.30 -7.77
CA ILE A 50 9.99 -0.49 -9.23
C ILE A 50 9.07 0.52 -9.91
N SER A 51 9.63 1.35 -10.77
CA SER A 51 8.96 2.43 -11.49
C SER A 51 8.64 1.99 -12.92
N LEU A 52 7.42 1.51 -13.20
CA LEU A 52 7.04 1.03 -14.52
C LEU A 52 7.01 2.15 -15.57
N ASP A 53 6.56 3.34 -15.21
CA ASP A 53 6.52 4.49 -16.12
C ASP A 53 7.93 5.01 -16.51
N VAL A 54 8.92 4.87 -15.64
CA VAL A 54 10.33 5.17 -15.93
C VAL A 54 10.92 4.06 -16.79
N PHE A 55 10.68 2.80 -16.42
CA PHE A 55 11.11 1.63 -17.20
C PHE A 55 10.57 1.71 -18.64
N GLN A 56 9.27 1.95 -18.81
CA GLN A 56 8.61 2.00 -20.12
C GLN A 56 9.26 3.03 -21.04
N LYS A 57 9.55 4.22 -20.54
CA LYS A 57 10.25 5.26 -21.33
C LYS A 57 11.63 4.78 -21.79
N SER A 58 12.41 4.19 -20.89
CA SER A 58 13.76 3.71 -21.17
C SER A 58 13.75 2.48 -22.10
N TYR A 59 12.76 1.60 -21.93
CA TYR A 59 12.59 0.40 -22.74
C TYR A 59 12.25 0.74 -24.20
N TYR A 60 11.22 1.56 -24.43
CA TYR A 60 10.80 1.94 -25.77
C TYR A 60 11.74 2.95 -26.45
N SER A 61 12.50 3.74 -25.69
CA SER A 61 13.58 4.57 -26.26
C SER A 61 14.84 3.75 -26.63
N LYS A 62 14.82 2.42 -26.45
CA LYS A 62 15.95 1.50 -26.65
C LYS A 62 17.19 1.83 -25.81
N SER A 63 17.01 2.53 -24.69
CA SER A 63 18.08 2.76 -23.71
C SER A 63 18.42 1.46 -22.95
N ILE A 64 17.42 0.59 -22.75
CA ILE A 64 17.60 -0.75 -22.18
C ILE A 64 18.03 -1.69 -23.30
N LYS A 65 19.27 -2.17 -23.21
CA LYS A 65 19.85 -3.08 -24.20
C LYS A 65 19.75 -4.54 -23.79
N ASP A 66 19.72 -4.80 -22.48
CA ASP A 66 19.64 -6.15 -21.94
C ASP A 66 18.23 -6.71 -22.07
N ARG A 67 18.12 -7.85 -22.76
CA ARG A 67 16.89 -8.63 -22.91
C ARG A 67 16.86 -9.76 -21.87
N ASN A 68 16.92 -9.40 -20.59
CA ASN A 68 16.83 -10.36 -19.49
C ASN A 68 15.36 -10.65 -19.12
N GLU A 69 15.15 -11.71 -18.36
CA GLU A 69 13.83 -12.17 -17.94
C GLU A 69 13.05 -11.10 -17.16
N LEU A 70 13.72 -10.35 -16.25
CA LEU A 70 13.10 -9.28 -15.49
C LEU A 70 12.54 -8.18 -16.40
N ASN A 71 13.29 -7.80 -17.44
CA ASN A 71 12.83 -6.80 -18.40
C ASN A 71 11.61 -7.27 -19.21
N GLY A 72 11.51 -8.57 -19.50
CA GLY A 72 10.32 -9.16 -20.11
C GLY A 72 9.09 -9.03 -19.22
N TRP A 73 9.22 -9.37 -17.94
CA TRP A 73 8.15 -9.20 -16.98
C TRP A 73 7.73 -7.73 -16.80
N LEU A 74 8.70 -6.82 -16.68
CA LEU A 74 8.40 -5.39 -16.53
C LEU A 74 7.74 -4.81 -17.78
N ALA A 75 8.16 -5.27 -18.98
CA ALA A 75 7.54 -4.88 -20.23
C ALA A 75 6.10 -5.38 -20.33
N LEU A 76 5.82 -6.61 -19.92
CA LEU A 76 4.46 -7.16 -19.86
C LEU A 76 3.58 -6.35 -18.90
N LEU A 77 4.07 -6.09 -17.67
CA LEU A 77 3.34 -5.34 -16.64
C LEU A 77 3.12 -3.86 -16.99
N SER A 78 3.96 -3.27 -17.84
CA SER A 78 3.86 -1.87 -18.27
C SER A 78 3.11 -1.68 -19.58
N THR A 79 2.73 -2.77 -20.27
CA THR A 79 2.07 -2.70 -21.58
C THR A 79 0.56 -2.51 -21.40
N ASP A 80 0.03 -1.43 -21.97
CA ASP A 80 -1.39 -1.10 -22.07
C ASP A 80 -1.97 -1.37 -23.47
N ASN A 81 -1.14 -1.84 -24.41
CA ASN A 81 -1.50 -2.01 -25.81
C ASN A 81 -1.32 -3.46 -26.27
N VAL A 82 -2.43 -4.09 -26.60
CA VAL A 82 -2.48 -5.48 -27.07
C VAL A 82 -1.58 -5.70 -28.33
N CYS A 83 -1.48 -4.72 -29.22
CA CYS A 83 -0.63 -4.84 -30.41
C CYS A 83 0.87 -4.97 -30.09
N LYS A 84 1.30 -4.57 -28.90
CA LYS A 84 2.69 -4.72 -28.47
C LYS A 84 2.98 -6.11 -27.88
N LEU A 85 1.96 -6.90 -27.60
CA LEU A 85 2.14 -8.24 -27.03
C LEU A 85 2.82 -9.18 -28.04
N ASP A 86 2.53 -9.06 -29.33
CA ASP A 86 3.19 -9.86 -30.38
C ASP A 86 4.69 -9.56 -30.48
N GLU A 87 5.06 -8.26 -30.36
CA GLU A 87 6.46 -7.86 -30.32
C GLU A 87 7.14 -8.39 -29.06
N LEU A 88 6.41 -8.35 -27.93
CA LEU A 88 6.90 -8.82 -26.64
C LEU A 88 7.15 -10.33 -26.64
N VAL A 89 6.25 -11.13 -27.23
CA VAL A 89 6.44 -12.58 -27.40
C VAL A 89 7.65 -12.86 -28.30
N SER A 90 7.84 -12.07 -29.37
CA SER A 90 9.03 -12.21 -30.24
C SER A 90 10.34 -11.95 -29.49
N ASP A 91 10.34 -10.94 -28.58
CA ASP A 91 11.52 -10.61 -27.77
C ASP A 91 11.71 -11.58 -26.58
N TYR A 92 10.60 -12.12 -26.05
CA TYR A 92 10.57 -12.99 -24.86
C TYR A 92 9.62 -14.18 -25.05
N PRO A 93 10.03 -15.24 -25.76
CA PRO A 93 9.16 -16.37 -26.11
C PRO A 93 8.51 -17.08 -24.91
N TYR A 94 9.12 -17.04 -23.74
CA TYR A 94 8.56 -17.66 -22.52
C TYR A 94 7.27 -16.98 -22.03
N LEU A 95 6.97 -15.75 -22.48
CA LEU A 95 5.73 -15.05 -22.15
C LEU A 95 4.53 -15.52 -22.96
N GLU A 96 4.72 -16.28 -24.04
CA GLU A 96 3.64 -16.72 -24.93
C GLU A 96 2.55 -17.48 -24.17
N SER A 97 2.93 -18.45 -23.35
CA SER A 97 1.95 -19.23 -22.56
C SER A 97 1.20 -18.36 -21.55
N ILE A 98 1.88 -17.40 -20.93
CA ILE A 98 1.30 -16.51 -19.93
C ILE A 98 0.28 -15.56 -20.59
N ILE A 99 0.63 -15.01 -21.77
CA ILE A 99 -0.25 -14.13 -22.53
C ILE A 99 -1.48 -14.91 -23.04
N ALA A 100 -1.29 -16.16 -23.48
CA ALA A 100 -2.40 -17.02 -23.88
C ALA A 100 -3.33 -17.34 -22.70
N ASP A 101 -2.78 -17.62 -21.52
CA ASP A 101 -3.56 -17.81 -20.30
C ASP A 101 -4.34 -16.54 -19.93
N MET A 102 -3.71 -15.37 -19.97
CA MET A 102 -4.37 -14.09 -19.74
C MET A 102 -5.51 -13.86 -20.73
N ALA A 103 -5.32 -14.15 -22.02
CA ALA A 103 -6.37 -14.05 -23.03
C ALA A 103 -7.56 -14.98 -22.72
N SER A 104 -7.30 -16.19 -22.22
CA SER A 104 -8.35 -17.14 -21.83
C SER A 104 -9.23 -16.62 -20.68
N TYR A 105 -8.67 -15.81 -19.76
CA TYR A 105 -9.43 -15.16 -18.70
C TYR A 105 -10.29 -14.01 -19.23
N LEU A 106 -9.87 -13.32 -20.28
CA LEU A 106 -10.69 -12.27 -20.92
C LEU A 106 -11.95 -12.83 -21.57
N ASP A 107 -11.90 -14.09 -22.02
CA ASP A 107 -13.07 -14.79 -22.57
C ASP A 107 -14.04 -15.29 -21.47
N LYS A 108 -13.65 -15.18 -20.21
CA LYS A 108 -14.44 -15.59 -19.03
C LYS A 108 -14.58 -14.45 -18.01
N PRO A 109 -15.25 -13.38 -18.39
CA PRO A 109 -15.36 -12.19 -17.53
C PRO A 109 -15.98 -12.48 -16.16
N GLU A 110 -16.86 -13.50 -16.07
CA GLU A 110 -17.49 -13.89 -14.82
C GLU A 110 -16.49 -14.44 -13.79
N GLU A 111 -15.47 -15.20 -14.24
CA GLU A 111 -14.42 -15.71 -13.36
C GLU A 111 -13.52 -14.55 -12.86
N VAL A 112 -13.20 -13.60 -13.73
CA VAL A 112 -12.41 -12.40 -13.38
C VAL A 112 -13.18 -11.52 -12.39
N ILE A 113 -14.45 -11.26 -12.64
CA ILE A 113 -15.33 -10.50 -11.75
C ILE A 113 -15.47 -11.21 -10.40
N GLY A 114 -15.57 -12.55 -10.39
CA GLY A 114 -15.60 -13.35 -9.18
C GLY A 114 -14.35 -13.17 -8.32
N MET A 115 -13.18 -13.23 -8.92
CA MET A 115 -11.90 -13.03 -8.23
C MET A 115 -11.78 -11.59 -7.67
N PHE A 116 -12.17 -10.58 -8.44
CA PHE A 116 -12.18 -9.18 -7.98
C PHE A 116 -13.20 -8.95 -6.88
N SER A 117 -14.40 -9.52 -6.98
CA SER A 117 -15.42 -9.36 -5.95
C SER A 117 -15.01 -9.99 -4.62
N ASP A 118 -14.35 -11.15 -4.63
CA ASP A 118 -13.84 -11.78 -3.42
C ASP A 118 -12.70 -10.99 -2.77
N ALA A 119 -11.77 -10.49 -3.56
CA ALA A 119 -10.69 -9.63 -3.06
C ALA A 119 -11.23 -8.32 -2.47
N LEU A 120 -12.20 -7.68 -3.14
CA LEU A 120 -12.86 -6.47 -2.63
C LEU A 120 -13.66 -6.77 -1.36
N ARG A 121 -14.38 -7.89 -1.29
CA ARG A 121 -15.12 -8.30 -0.08
C ARG A 121 -14.19 -8.46 1.12
N ILE A 122 -13.04 -9.13 0.94
CA ILE A 122 -12.04 -9.29 2.00
C ILE A 122 -11.48 -7.92 2.43
N LEU A 123 -11.22 -7.03 1.47
CA LEU A 123 -10.73 -5.68 1.76
C LEU A 123 -11.77 -4.88 2.55
N ASP A 124 -13.05 -4.94 2.15
CA ASP A 124 -14.16 -4.27 2.81
C ASP A 124 -14.38 -4.80 4.23
N GLU A 125 -14.34 -6.13 4.42
CA GLU A 125 -14.46 -6.75 5.74
C GLU A 125 -13.33 -6.32 6.69
N ASN A 126 -12.08 -6.29 6.20
CA ASN A 126 -10.94 -5.85 6.98
C ASN A 126 -11.01 -4.35 7.31
N THR A 127 -11.44 -3.53 6.34
CA THR A 127 -11.63 -2.08 6.53
C THR A 127 -12.76 -1.82 7.53
N ALA A 128 -13.88 -2.52 7.42
CA ALA A 128 -14.99 -2.39 8.35
C ALA A 128 -14.59 -2.78 9.77
N ARG A 129 -13.83 -3.88 9.94
CA ARG A 129 -13.33 -4.30 11.25
C ARG A 129 -12.41 -3.25 11.87
N TYR A 130 -11.47 -2.74 11.09
CA TYR A 130 -10.56 -1.67 11.54
C TYR A 130 -11.32 -0.40 11.95
N MET A 131 -12.36 -0.02 11.19
CA MET A 131 -13.19 1.14 11.52
C MET A 131 -14.01 0.93 12.80
N ILE A 132 -14.45 -0.31 13.07
CA ILE A 132 -15.14 -0.66 14.32
C ILE A 132 -14.17 -0.52 15.50
N GLU A 133 -12.96 -1.10 15.40
CA GLU A 133 -11.93 -1.00 16.44
C GLU A 133 -11.61 0.47 16.78
N LEU A 134 -11.42 1.32 15.77
CA LEU A 134 -11.20 2.76 15.97
C LEU A 134 -12.38 3.45 16.68
N LYS A 135 -13.62 3.05 16.35
CA LYS A 135 -14.81 3.61 16.98
C LYS A 135 -14.97 3.15 18.41
N ASP A 136 -14.64 1.92 18.71
CA ASP A 136 -14.66 1.39 20.08
C ASP A 136 -13.63 2.11 20.96
N GLU A 137 -12.43 2.39 20.46
CA GLU A 137 -11.44 3.21 21.15
C GLU A 137 -11.96 4.64 21.40
N GLU A 138 -12.55 5.28 20.39
CA GLU A 138 -13.13 6.62 20.51
C GLU A 138 -14.27 6.67 21.54
N ILE A 139 -15.12 5.64 21.59
CA ILE A 139 -16.20 5.50 22.56
C ILE A 139 -15.61 5.37 23.97
N ALA A 140 -14.62 4.50 24.17
CA ALA A 140 -13.99 4.30 25.46
C ALA A 140 -13.33 5.59 26.02
N GLU A 141 -12.69 6.40 25.14
CA GLU A 141 -12.16 7.70 25.52
C GLU A 141 -13.27 8.69 25.92
N LYS A 142 -14.38 8.73 25.17
CA LYS A 142 -15.53 9.58 25.48
C LYS A 142 -16.23 9.18 26.75
N ASP A 143 -16.38 7.89 27.01
CA ASP A 143 -16.98 7.39 28.26
C ASP A 143 -16.16 7.78 29.49
N LYS A 144 -14.81 7.69 29.36
CA LYS A 144 -13.92 8.16 30.41
C LYS A 144 -14.05 9.66 30.68
N LEU A 145 -14.11 10.47 29.61
CA LEU A 145 -14.29 11.91 29.71
C LEU A 145 -15.66 12.28 30.29
N LEU A 146 -16.70 11.51 29.97
CA LEU A 146 -18.03 11.68 30.56
C LEU A 146 -18.03 11.40 32.07
N ALA A 147 -17.42 10.30 32.49
CA ALA A 147 -17.29 9.97 33.89
C ALA A 147 -16.56 11.08 34.68
N GLU A 148 -15.44 11.60 34.14
CA GLU A 148 -14.71 12.72 34.74
C GLU A 148 -15.58 14.01 34.87
N LYS A 149 -16.43 14.27 33.88
CA LYS A 149 -17.34 15.41 33.89
C LYS A 149 -18.50 15.22 34.89
N ASP A 150 -19.02 14.01 34.99
CA ASP A 150 -20.09 13.69 35.97
C ASP A 150 -19.58 13.85 37.39
N ASP A 151 -18.35 13.41 37.70
CA ASP A 151 -17.70 13.62 38.97
C ASP A 151 -17.54 15.13 39.27
N GLN A 152 -17.06 15.93 38.30
CA GLN A 152 -16.95 17.39 38.46
C GLN A 152 -18.29 18.08 38.64
N LEU A 153 -19.36 17.59 38.02
CA LEU A 153 -20.71 18.11 38.20
C LEU A 153 -21.21 17.81 39.62
N ALA A 154 -21.01 16.58 40.11
CA ALA A 154 -21.39 16.19 41.46
C ALA A 154 -20.66 17.03 42.52
N GLU A 155 -19.36 17.32 42.34
CA GLU A 155 -18.60 18.21 43.23
C GLU A 155 -19.17 19.64 43.22
N LYS A 156 -19.51 20.18 42.05
CA LYS A 156 -20.10 21.53 41.94
C LYS A 156 -21.49 21.60 42.55
N ASP A 157 -22.31 20.59 42.37
CA ASP A 157 -23.65 20.53 42.97
C ASP A 157 -23.58 20.46 44.49
N ALA A 158 -22.63 19.71 45.04
CA ALA A 158 -22.37 19.68 46.48
C ALA A 158 -21.93 21.05 46.99
N LEU A 159 -21.06 21.76 46.30
CA LEU A 159 -20.61 23.10 46.65
C LEU A 159 -21.76 24.12 46.61
N ILE A 160 -22.59 24.05 45.57
CA ILE A 160 -23.78 24.90 45.43
C ILE A 160 -24.75 24.67 46.58
N ALA A 161 -24.98 23.41 46.94
CA ALA A 161 -25.84 23.06 48.07
C ALA A 161 -25.32 23.62 49.40
N GLU A 162 -24.01 23.57 49.65
CA GLU A 162 -23.36 24.13 50.83
C GLU A 162 -23.47 25.65 50.87
N LEU A 163 -23.20 26.35 49.76
CA LEU A 163 -23.32 27.80 49.66
C LEU A 163 -24.77 28.27 49.86
N MET A 164 -25.73 27.54 49.30
CA MET A 164 -27.16 27.84 49.53
C MET A 164 -27.58 27.65 51.00
N ALA A 165 -27.00 26.69 51.71
CA ALA A 165 -27.26 26.51 53.16
C ALA A 165 -26.64 27.63 54.01
N GLN A 166 -25.49 28.18 53.58
CA GLN A 166 -24.88 29.34 54.27
C GLN A 166 -25.65 30.64 54.07
N LEU A 167 -26.25 30.84 52.87
CA LEU A 167 -27.04 32.05 52.56
C LEU A 167 -28.41 32.08 53.26
N LYS A 168 -28.92 30.97 53.78
CA LYS A 168 -30.19 30.87 54.49
C LYS A 168 -30.06 31.06 56.02
N LYS A 169 -28.86 31.25 56.51
CA LYS A 169 -28.56 31.59 57.89
C LYS A 169 -28.43 33.10 58.07
#